data_a51a81699bfb3208b7f0fbab9740959d
#
_entry.id   a51a81699bfb3208b7f0fbab9740959d
#
_cell.length_a   1.000
_cell.length_b   1.000
_cell.length_c   1.000
_cell.angle_alpha   90.00
_cell.angle_beta   90.00
_cell.angle_gamma   90.00
#
_symmetry.space_group_name_H-M   'P 1'
#
loop_
_entity.id
_entity.type
_entity.pdbx_description
1 polymer ?
#
loop_
_entity_poly.entity_id
_entity_poly.type
_entity_poly.pdbx_seq_one_letter_code
_entity_poly.pdbx_strand_id
1 'polypeptide(L)'
;VRKPGLTLEQSVLTKGWPKLDDARGQVLFYFDNGGPGAIRDLYRTGHQNLEGRAVFTRGPEGEPDAAITQVNDPRGANQAEIQRLVAKGYLIRTRSDEPMATIRDQDYSRLGIALASGAQVVTTDWPVAGMAARYDSDFVAKLPGHTAVRCNPVTAPAWCRGDVAGR
;
A
#
# COMPACT_ATOMS: atom_id res chain seq x y z
N VAL A 1 6.37 -6.71 -14.19
CA VAL A 1 6.78 -5.39 -13.70
C VAL A 1 8.25 -5.13 -14.04
N ARG A 2 9.17 -6.03 -13.64
CA ARG A 2 10.60 -5.89 -13.92
C ARG A 2 10.90 -5.83 -15.43
N LYS A 3 11.79 -4.92 -15.84
CA LYS A 3 12.21 -4.76 -17.23
C LYS A 3 13.63 -5.35 -17.43
N PRO A 4 13.92 -5.89 -18.62
CA PRO A 4 15.26 -6.40 -18.94
C PRO A 4 16.34 -5.36 -18.69
N GLY A 5 17.47 -5.77 -18.11
CA GLY A 5 18.62 -4.91 -17.83
C GLY A 5 18.47 -3.95 -16.64
N LEU A 6 17.29 -3.94 -15.96
CA LEU A 6 17.03 -3.10 -14.80
C LEU A 6 16.75 -3.96 -13.55
N THR A 7 17.05 -3.41 -12.38
CA THR A 7 16.55 -3.98 -11.13
C THR A 7 15.03 -3.83 -11.06
N LEU A 8 14.38 -4.51 -10.13
CA LEU A 8 12.95 -4.32 -9.93
C LEU A 8 12.66 -2.86 -9.51
N GLU A 9 13.45 -2.33 -8.58
CA GLU A 9 13.36 -0.92 -8.16
C GLU A 9 13.49 0.03 -9.33
N GLN A 10 14.60 -0.06 -10.10
CA GLN A 10 14.79 0.78 -11.28
C GLN A 10 13.64 0.69 -12.26
N SER A 11 13.05 -0.49 -12.41
CA SER A 11 11.92 -0.70 -13.32
C SER A 11 10.69 0.09 -12.85
N VAL A 12 10.32 0.03 -11.57
CA VAL A 12 9.14 0.76 -11.07
C VAL A 12 9.36 2.26 -11.04
N LEU A 13 10.59 2.71 -10.71
CA LEU A 13 10.91 4.14 -10.62
C LEU A 13 11.04 4.82 -11.99
N THR A 14 11.50 4.10 -13.04
CA THR A 14 11.75 4.70 -14.35
C THR A 14 10.70 4.38 -15.41
N LYS A 15 10.04 3.23 -15.29
CA LYS A 15 9.02 2.77 -16.27
C LYS A 15 7.61 2.73 -15.67
N GLY A 16 7.51 2.85 -14.34
CA GLY A 16 6.25 2.78 -13.62
C GLY A 16 5.66 1.37 -13.52
N TRP A 17 4.53 1.30 -12.86
CA TRP A 17 3.69 0.13 -12.75
C TRP A 17 2.87 -0.08 -14.03
N PRO A 18 2.40 -1.31 -14.31
CA PRO A 18 1.43 -1.55 -15.37
C PRO A 18 0.17 -0.70 -15.17
N LYS A 19 -0.46 -0.30 -16.26
CA LYS A 19 -1.79 0.32 -16.16
C LYS A 19 -2.78 -0.69 -15.61
N LEU A 20 -3.82 -0.21 -14.92
CA LEU A 20 -4.83 -1.08 -14.32
C LEU A 20 -5.49 -1.98 -15.37
N ASP A 21 -5.78 -1.45 -16.56
CA ASP A 21 -6.40 -2.23 -17.63
C ASP A 21 -5.50 -3.38 -18.11
N ASP A 22 -4.19 -3.17 -18.17
CA ASP A 22 -3.21 -4.20 -18.51
C ASP A 22 -3.01 -5.23 -17.39
N ALA A 23 -3.35 -4.88 -16.16
CA ALA A 23 -3.21 -5.71 -14.97
C ALA A 23 -4.49 -6.42 -14.54
N ARG A 24 -5.63 -6.16 -15.20
CA ARG A 24 -6.89 -6.81 -14.87
C ARG A 24 -6.77 -8.33 -14.99
N GLY A 25 -7.33 -9.05 -14.00
CA GLY A 25 -7.22 -10.50 -13.91
C GLY A 25 -5.87 -11.01 -13.39
N GLN A 26 -4.90 -10.12 -13.12
CA GLN A 26 -3.66 -10.48 -12.46
C GLN A 26 -3.80 -10.42 -10.94
N VAL A 27 -3.03 -11.26 -10.25
CA VAL A 27 -2.96 -11.26 -8.78
C VAL A 27 -1.55 -10.81 -8.37
N LEU A 28 -1.48 -9.89 -7.42
CA LEU A 28 -0.23 -9.44 -6.81
C LEU A 28 -0.09 -10.08 -5.42
N PHE A 29 0.98 -10.82 -5.23
CA PHE A 29 1.34 -11.37 -3.92
C PHE A 29 2.42 -10.52 -3.27
N TYR A 30 2.20 -10.18 -2.01
CA TYR A 30 3.14 -9.39 -1.21
C TYR A 30 3.47 -10.12 0.10
N PHE A 31 4.74 -10.17 0.41
CA PHE A 31 5.28 -10.86 1.57
C PHE A 31 5.33 -9.91 2.77
N ASP A 32 4.37 -10.04 3.68
CA ASP A 32 4.16 -9.13 4.82
C ASP A 32 4.82 -9.66 6.12
N ASN A 33 5.98 -10.26 6.05
CA ASN A 33 6.66 -10.75 7.25
C ASN A 33 7.83 -9.87 7.71
N GLY A 34 7.64 -8.59 7.69
CA GLY A 34 8.63 -7.63 8.14
C GLY A 34 9.53 -7.11 7.02
N GLY A 35 10.55 -6.35 7.40
CA GLY A 35 11.54 -5.77 6.50
C GLY A 35 12.68 -6.74 6.20
N PRO A 36 13.89 -6.20 6.01
CA PRO A 36 15.12 -6.99 5.87
C PRO A 36 15.25 -8.03 6.98
N GLY A 37 15.65 -9.23 6.62
CA GLY A 37 15.83 -10.35 7.57
C GLY A 37 15.92 -11.69 6.86
N ALA A 38 16.25 -12.73 7.63
CA ALA A 38 16.65 -14.05 7.12
C ALA A 38 15.66 -14.66 6.11
N ILE A 39 14.34 -14.48 6.30
CA ILE A 39 13.33 -15.07 5.41
C ILE A 39 13.33 -14.35 4.06
N ARG A 40 13.39 -13.02 4.05
CA ARG A 40 13.52 -12.24 2.82
C ARG A 40 14.81 -12.58 2.09
N ASP A 41 15.91 -12.66 2.82
CA ASP A 41 17.24 -12.94 2.26
C ASP A 41 17.29 -14.33 1.64
N LEU A 42 16.73 -15.34 2.30
CA LEU A 42 16.58 -16.68 1.76
C LEU A 42 15.74 -16.69 0.48
N TYR A 43 14.61 -15.98 0.46
CA TYR A 43 13.74 -15.91 -0.70
C TYR A 43 14.42 -15.26 -1.90
N ARG A 44 15.31 -14.30 -1.67
CA ARG A 44 16.06 -13.57 -2.69
C ARG A 44 17.34 -14.27 -3.14
N THR A 45 17.78 -15.33 -2.46
CA THR A 45 19.04 -16.02 -2.81
C THR A 45 19.05 -16.44 -4.28
N GLY A 46 20.02 -15.94 -5.04
CA GLY A 46 20.13 -16.13 -6.49
C GLY A 46 19.13 -15.33 -7.34
N HIS A 47 18.27 -14.51 -6.72
CA HIS A 47 17.20 -13.77 -7.38
C HIS A 47 17.05 -12.35 -6.79
N GLN A 48 18.15 -11.57 -6.81
CA GLN A 48 18.21 -10.27 -6.13
C GLN A 48 17.14 -9.26 -6.59
N ASN A 49 16.69 -9.37 -7.85
CA ASN A 49 15.61 -8.56 -8.42
C ASN A 49 14.28 -9.32 -8.50
N LEU A 50 14.11 -10.39 -7.72
CA LEU A 50 12.95 -11.29 -7.75
C LEU A 50 12.71 -11.96 -9.11
N GLU A 51 13.77 -12.21 -9.89
CA GLU A 51 13.67 -12.93 -11.18
C GLU A 51 13.04 -14.33 -10.96
N GLY A 52 11.93 -14.60 -11.65
CA GLY A 52 11.22 -15.88 -11.54
C GLY A 52 10.54 -16.12 -10.19
N ARG A 53 10.50 -15.13 -9.31
CA ARG A 53 9.76 -15.18 -8.03
C ARG A 53 8.35 -14.62 -8.20
N ALA A 54 7.38 -15.27 -7.59
CA ALA A 54 5.97 -14.90 -7.69
C ALA A 54 5.53 -13.80 -6.71
N VAL A 55 6.30 -13.60 -5.63
CA VAL A 55 5.90 -12.74 -4.50
C VAL A 55 6.82 -11.54 -4.41
N PHE A 56 6.25 -10.34 -4.28
CA PHE A 56 6.99 -9.13 -3.95
C PHE A 56 7.42 -9.17 -2.48
N THR A 57 8.63 -8.73 -2.23
CA THR A 57 9.19 -8.60 -0.88
C THR A 57 9.09 -7.17 -0.39
N ARG A 58 9.17 -6.97 0.91
CA ARG A 58 9.36 -5.65 1.51
C ARG A 58 10.84 -5.27 1.44
N GLY A 59 11.23 -4.66 0.32
CA GLY A 59 12.57 -4.10 0.13
C GLY A 59 12.63 -2.65 0.62
N PRO A 60 13.66 -2.26 1.39
CA PRO A 60 13.92 -0.84 1.65
C PRO A 60 14.35 -0.13 0.36
N GLU A 61 14.11 1.18 0.30
CA GLU A 61 14.57 2.04 -0.79
C GLU A 61 16.08 1.84 -1.04
N GLY A 62 16.47 1.70 -2.30
CA GLY A 62 17.84 1.44 -2.75
C GLY A 62 18.18 -0.03 -2.97
N GLU A 63 17.35 -0.96 -2.51
CA GLU A 63 17.57 -2.39 -2.71
C GLU A 63 17.02 -2.86 -4.07
N PRO A 64 17.68 -3.82 -4.74
CA PRO A 64 17.27 -4.28 -6.07
C PRO A 64 15.83 -4.78 -6.19
N ASP A 65 15.24 -5.31 -5.10
CA ASP A 65 13.87 -5.80 -5.02
C ASP A 65 12.86 -4.77 -4.48
N ALA A 66 13.31 -3.54 -4.19
CA ALA A 66 12.43 -2.49 -3.68
C ALA A 66 11.40 -2.05 -4.75
N ALA A 67 10.15 -2.35 -4.50
CA ALA A 67 9.02 -1.93 -5.32
C ALA A 67 7.80 -1.64 -4.46
N ILE A 68 7.58 -2.52 -3.46
CA ILE A 68 6.51 -2.40 -2.48
C ILE A 68 7.14 -2.28 -1.10
N THR A 69 6.65 -1.34 -0.31
CA THR A 69 7.04 -1.25 1.10
C THR A 69 5.83 -0.89 1.97
N GLN A 70 6.00 -0.99 3.27
CA GLN A 70 4.93 -0.64 4.19
C GLN A 70 5.41 0.35 5.25
N VAL A 71 4.53 1.30 5.56
CA VAL A 71 4.65 2.22 6.67
C VAL A 71 3.33 2.11 7.45
N ASN A 72 3.31 1.23 8.45
CA ASN A 72 2.06 0.84 9.13
C ASN A 72 1.37 1.98 9.86
N ASP A 73 2.12 2.89 10.47
CA ASP A 73 1.55 4.08 11.09
C ASP A 73 1.72 5.29 10.17
N PRO A 74 0.63 5.83 9.59
CA PRO A 74 0.71 6.96 8.68
C PRO A 74 0.88 8.31 9.37
N ARG A 75 0.87 8.37 10.70
CA ARG A 75 0.83 9.61 11.48
C ARG A 75 2.21 10.27 11.60
N GLY A 76 2.21 11.55 11.93
CA GLY A 76 3.42 12.33 12.15
C GLY A 76 4.31 12.42 10.90
N ALA A 77 5.62 12.26 11.08
CA ALA A 77 6.59 12.31 9.99
C ALA A 77 6.38 11.24 8.91
N ASN A 78 5.74 10.12 9.25
CA ASN A 78 5.48 9.03 8.33
C ASN A 78 4.52 9.43 7.20
N GLN A 79 3.62 10.38 7.40
CA GLN A 79 2.75 10.87 6.33
C GLN A 79 3.57 11.47 5.19
N ALA A 80 4.50 12.35 5.51
CA ALA A 80 5.39 12.97 4.52
C ALA A 80 6.30 11.93 3.84
N GLU A 81 6.79 10.95 4.59
CA GLU A 81 7.59 9.86 4.03
C GLU A 81 6.79 8.98 3.06
N ILE A 82 5.54 8.64 3.40
CA ILE A 82 4.65 7.91 2.47
C ILE A 82 4.45 8.73 1.20
N GLN A 83 4.13 10.02 1.32
CA GLN A 83 3.94 10.91 0.16
C GLN A 83 5.18 10.96 -0.73
N ARG A 84 6.36 11.06 -0.13
CA ARG A 84 7.65 11.06 -0.83
C ARG A 84 7.88 9.77 -1.62
N LEU A 85 7.67 8.62 -1.00
CA LEU A 85 7.84 7.30 -1.63
C LEU A 85 6.80 7.07 -2.74
N VAL A 86 5.56 7.45 -2.51
CA VAL A 86 4.48 7.38 -3.51
C VAL A 86 4.81 8.25 -4.73
N ALA A 87 5.27 9.49 -4.51
CA ALA A 87 5.68 10.39 -5.58
C ALA A 87 6.88 9.85 -6.39
N LYS A 88 7.77 9.08 -5.76
CA LYS A 88 8.86 8.38 -6.46
C LYS A 88 8.40 7.20 -7.32
N GLY A 89 7.23 6.62 -7.04
CA GLY A 89 6.70 5.49 -7.80
C GLY A 89 6.65 4.16 -7.05
N TYR A 90 6.99 4.12 -5.77
CA TYR A 90 6.79 2.92 -4.96
C TYR A 90 5.31 2.68 -4.66
N LEU A 91 4.93 1.41 -4.54
CA LEU A 91 3.63 1.03 -4.01
C LEU A 91 3.72 0.92 -2.49
N ILE A 92 2.94 1.73 -1.79
CA ILE A 92 2.97 1.82 -0.34
C ILE A 92 1.70 1.23 0.27
N ARG A 93 1.90 0.36 1.25
CA ARG A 93 0.84 -0.14 2.13
C ARG A 93 0.93 0.55 3.48
N THR A 94 -0.20 1.02 4.01
CA THR A 94 -0.33 1.54 5.37
C THR A 94 -1.54 0.94 6.08
N ARG A 95 -1.77 1.26 7.36
CA ARG A 95 -2.93 0.78 8.13
C ARG A 95 -3.79 1.94 8.57
N SER A 96 -5.11 1.74 8.48
CA SER A 96 -6.12 2.71 8.91
C SER A 96 -6.41 2.70 10.41
N ASP A 97 -6.04 1.63 11.10
CA ASP A 97 -6.45 1.39 12.47
C ASP A 97 -5.35 0.69 13.28
N GLU A 98 -5.48 0.76 14.59
CA GLU A 98 -4.76 -0.07 15.55
C GLU A 98 -5.77 -0.93 16.31
N PRO A 99 -5.43 -2.18 16.59
CA PRO A 99 -6.27 -3.02 17.42
C PRO A 99 -6.53 -2.34 18.76
N MET A 100 -7.77 -2.30 19.17
CA MET A 100 -8.28 -1.88 20.47
C MET A 100 -8.49 -0.36 20.63
N ALA A 101 -7.45 0.49 20.63
CA ALA A 101 -7.62 1.92 20.93
C ALA A 101 -8.50 2.62 19.89
N THR A 102 -8.09 2.60 18.63
CA THR A 102 -8.85 3.20 17.51
C THR A 102 -10.30 2.72 17.47
N ILE A 103 -10.52 1.43 17.74
CA ILE A 103 -11.84 0.81 17.62
C ILE A 103 -12.75 1.22 18.78
N ARG A 104 -12.27 1.14 20.03
CA ARG A 104 -13.06 1.50 21.22
C ARG A 104 -13.42 2.98 21.24
N ASP A 105 -12.49 3.82 20.85
CA ASP A 105 -12.67 5.27 20.87
C ASP A 105 -13.37 5.79 19.60
N GLN A 106 -13.68 4.89 18.66
CA GLN A 106 -14.23 5.23 17.33
C GLN A 106 -13.42 6.35 16.64
N ASP A 107 -12.08 6.29 16.80
CA ASP A 107 -11.18 7.31 16.28
C ASP A 107 -10.88 7.10 14.78
N TYR A 108 -11.50 7.90 13.94
CA TYR A 108 -11.29 7.91 12.49
C TYR A 108 -10.12 8.78 12.03
N SER A 109 -9.41 9.45 12.95
CA SER A 109 -8.32 10.36 12.59
C SER A 109 -7.20 9.65 11.84
N ARG A 110 -6.81 8.47 12.29
CA ARG A 110 -5.78 7.66 11.63
C ARG A 110 -6.20 7.20 10.23
N LEU A 111 -7.45 6.80 10.03
CA LEU A 111 -8.00 6.49 8.70
C LEU A 111 -7.90 7.71 7.78
N GLY A 112 -8.32 8.89 8.26
CA GLY A 112 -8.21 10.14 7.51
C GLY A 112 -6.77 10.44 7.07
N ILE A 113 -5.80 10.30 7.98
CA ILE A 113 -4.36 10.49 7.68
C ILE A 113 -3.86 9.44 6.70
N ALA A 114 -4.21 8.16 6.89
CA ALA A 114 -3.85 7.09 5.97
C ALA A 114 -4.33 7.37 4.54
N LEU A 115 -5.57 7.81 4.43
CA LEU A 115 -6.15 8.19 3.14
C LEU A 115 -5.46 9.43 2.54
N ALA A 116 -5.12 10.44 3.33
CA ALA A 116 -4.44 11.64 2.88
C ALA A 116 -2.95 11.42 2.53
N SER A 117 -2.35 10.34 3.05
CA SER A 117 -0.94 10.03 2.78
C SER A 117 -0.64 9.64 1.33
N GLY A 118 -1.65 9.21 0.58
CA GLY A 118 -1.48 8.74 -0.79
C GLY A 118 -0.98 7.29 -0.89
N ALA A 119 -0.87 6.55 0.20
CA ALA A 119 -0.63 5.11 0.14
C ALA A 119 -1.69 4.44 -0.75
N GLN A 120 -1.25 3.61 -1.69
CA GLN A 120 -2.15 2.96 -2.64
C GLN A 120 -2.97 1.83 -1.99
N VAL A 121 -2.43 1.23 -0.92
CA VAL A 121 -3.11 0.18 -0.17
C VAL A 121 -3.26 0.61 1.29
N VAL A 122 -4.49 0.78 1.74
CA VAL A 122 -4.81 1.04 3.14
C VAL A 122 -5.50 -0.20 3.70
N THR A 123 -4.84 -0.89 4.61
CA THR A 123 -5.36 -2.12 5.21
C THR A 123 -6.08 -1.83 6.50
N THR A 124 -7.08 -2.68 6.79
CA THR A 124 -7.88 -2.63 8.01
C THR A 124 -8.26 -4.05 8.45
N ASP A 125 -8.44 -4.21 9.74
CA ASP A 125 -9.04 -5.42 10.33
C ASP A 125 -10.58 -5.28 10.45
N TRP A 126 -11.14 -4.12 10.06
CA TRP A 126 -12.54 -3.73 10.28
C TRP A 126 -13.22 -3.25 8.98
N PRO A 127 -13.25 -4.06 7.92
CA PRO A 127 -13.77 -3.62 6.62
C PRO A 127 -15.30 -3.65 6.51
N VAL A 128 -15.99 -4.32 7.44
CA VAL A 128 -17.43 -4.55 7.38
C VAL A 128 -18.11 -4.04 8.65
N ALA A 129 -19.28 -3.42 8.49
CA ALA A 129 -20.10 -2.98 9.62
C ALA A 129 -20.46 -4.16 10.54
N GLY A 130 -20.43 -3.91 11.84
CA GLY A 130 -20.71 -4.89 12.89
C GLY A 130 -19.50 -5.74 13.34
N MET A 131 -18.37 -5.73 12.61
CA MET A 131 -17.19 -6.46 13.07
C MET A 131 -16.62 -5.95 14.40
N ALA A 132 -16.78 -4.66 14.68
CA ALA A 132 -16.32 -4.02 15.90
C ALA A 132 -17.33 -4.15 17.09
N ALA A 133 -18.50 -4.72 16.87
CA ALA A 133 -19.56 -4.79 17.88
C ALA A 133 -19.12 -5.48 19.19
N ARG A 134 -18.21 -6.44 19.13
CA ARG A 134 -17.63 -7.08 20.33
C ARG A 134 -16.85 -6.13 21.25
N TYR A 135 -16.55 -4.93 20.77
CA TYR A 135 -15.87 -3.87 21.51
C TYR A 135 -16.79 -2.68 21.79
N ASP A 136 -18.12 -2.88 21.65
CA ASP A 136 -19.13 -1.83 21.78
C ASP A 136 -18.86 -0.64 20.86
N SER A 137 -18.53 -0.93 19.60
CA SER A 137 -18.12 0.06 18.61
C SER A 137 -18.73 -0.23 17.24
N ASP A 138 -19.10 0.85 16.55
CA ASP A 138 -19.57 0.83 15.16
C ASP A 138 -18.45 1.14 14.16
N PHE A 139 -17.20 1.12 14.61
CA PHE A 139 -16.06 1.43 13.74
C PHE A 139 -16.04 0.54 12.50
N VAL A 140 -15.88 1.17 11.35
CA VAL A 140 -15.65 0.50 10.07
C VAL A 140 -14.79 1.38 9.18
N ALA A 141 -13.69 0.83 8.67
CA ALA A 141 -12.82 1.55 7.76
C ALA A 141 -13.38 1.47 6.33
N LYS A 142 -13.82 2.60 5.80
CA LYS A 142 -14.37 2.74 4.45
C LYS A 142 -13.79 3.96 3.75
N LEU A 143 -13.72 3.90 2.44
CA LEU A 143 -13.53 5.09 1.63
C LEU A 143 -14.76 6.00 1.73
N PRO A 144 -14.59 7.33 1.68
CA PRO A 144 -15.71 8.26 1.56
C PRO A 144 -16.63 7.87 0.41
N GLY A 145 -17.94 8.05 0.58
CA GLY A 145 -18.92 7.69 -0.44
C GLY A 145 -19.10 6.18 -0.67
N HIS A 146 -18.53 5.32 0.18
CA HIS A 146 -18.60 3.86 0.06
C HIS A 146 -18.04 3.30 -1.26
N THR A 147 -17.10 4.01 -1.87
CA THR A 147 -16.44 3.58 -3.10
C THR A 147 -15.37 2.52 -2.80
N ALA A 148 -15.08 1.67 -3.78
CA ALA A 148 -14.00 0.67 -3.66
C ALA A 148 -12.62 1.28 -3.94
N VAL A 149 -12.58 2.35 -4.75
CA VAL A 149 -11.35 3.04 -5.17
C VAL A 149 -11.58 4.54 -5.23
N ARG A 150 -10.52 5.31 -5.16
CA ARG A 150 -10.52 6.76 -5.36
C ARG A 150 -9.27 7.24 -6.08
N CYS A 151 -9.28 8.47 -6.55
CA CYS A 151 -8.10 9.13 -7.07
C CYS A 151 -7.03 9.26 -5.99
N ASN A 152 -5.78 8.91 -6.31
CA ASN A 152 -4.67 9.06 -5.37
C ASN A 152 -4.36 10.55 -5.16
N PRO A 153 -4.31 11.06 -3.92
CA PRO A 153 -4.12 12.49 -3.65
C PRO A 153 -2.72 12.99 -4.03
N VAL A 154 -1.74 12.11 -4.25
CA VAL A 154 -0.35 12.46 -4.57
C VAL A 154 -0.07 12.34 -6.07
N THR A 155 -0.56 11.28 -6.72
CA THR A 155 -0.14 10.92 -8.09
C THR A 155 -1.25 10.95 -9.13
N ALA A 156 -2.52 11.18 -8.71
CA ALA A 156 -3.61 11.21 -9.66
C ALA A 156 -3.47 12.42 -10.64
N PRO A 157 -3.74 12.21 -11.92
CA PRO A 157 -3.75 13.31 -12.87
C PRO A 157 -4.89 14.29 -12.58
N ALA A 158 -4.75 15.53 -13.02
CA ALA A 158 -5.69 16.63 -12.71
C ALA A 158 -7.15 16.35 -13.12
N TRP A 159 -7.37 15.49 -14.12
CA TRP A 159 -8.71 15.08 -14.55
C TRP A 159 -9.37 14.05 -13.62
N CYS A 160 -8.57 13.33 -12.82
CA CYS A 160 -9.09 12.38 -11.84
C CYS A 160 -9.59 13.18 -10.63
N ARG A 161 -10.87 13.44 -10.56
CA ARG A 161 -11.49 14.19 -9.46
C ARG A 161 -12.54 13.33 -8.78
N GLY A 162 -12.50 13.32 -7.46
CA GLY A 162 -13.48 12.63 -6.62
C GLY A 162 -13.28 11.10 -6.56
N ASP A 163 -14.27 10.48 -5.98
CA ASP A 163 -14.34 9.03 -5.89
C ASP A 163 -14.73 8.49 -7.26
N VAL A 164 -13.82 7.83 -7.94
CA VAL A 164 -14.15 7.14 -9.19
C VAL A 164 -14.95 5.90 -8.80
N ALA A 165 -16.25 6.05 -8.67
CA ALA A 165 -17.15 4.91 -8.69
C ALA A 165 -16.90 4.20 -10.03
N GLY A 166 -16.53 2.91 -9.99
CA GLY A 166 -16.13 2.17 -11.16
C GLY A 166 -17.13 2.34 -12.31
N ARG A 167 -16.62 2.77 -13.46
CA ARG A 167 -17.25 2.58 -14.74
C ARG A 167 -16.85 1.23 -15.31
#